data_2c89206c22a6456134f00ad81540fce2
#
_entry.id   2c89206c22a6456134f00ad81540fce2
#
_cell.length_a   1.000
_cell.length_b   1.000
_cell.length_c   1.000
_cell.angle_alpha   90.00
_cell.angle_beta   90.00
_cell.angle_gamma   90.00
#
_symmetry.space_group_name_H-M   'P 1'
#
loop_
_entity.id
_entity.type
_entity.pdbx_description
1 polymer ?
#
loop_
_entity_poly.entity_id
_entity_poly.type
_entity_poly.pdbx_seq_one_letter_code
_entity_poly.pdbx_strand_id
1 'polypeptide(L)'
;MKLVSWNVNGLRACLGKGFLDYCAQENADVICLQETKLQPEQAVFELDGYHRYFYSAEKKGYSGTAILTKQAPLSVRYGLGLDEHDHEGRLITAEYPEFYLVCCYTPNSQDGLKRLPYRMEWEDALRAYLLRLDAEKPVVYCGDLNVAHEEIDIKNPKANRQNAGFSDEERTKMTELLSSGFADTFRRLHPNLAGVYSWWSYRFHARENNAGWRIDYFIVSERLLPRVLSSEIRTDVFGSDHCPVVLELSV
;
A
#
# COMPACT_ATOMS: atom_id res chain seq x y z
N MET A 1 -11.08 14.81 -1.30
CA MET A 1 -11.19 13.42 -0.79
C MET A 1 -9.90 13.04 -0.06
N LYS A 2 -10.01 12.48 1.14
CA LYS A 2 -8.86 12.00 1.94
C LYS A 2 -8.80 10.49 1.92
N LEU A 3 -7.65 9.93 1.53
CA LEU A 3 -7.38 8.49 1.46
C LEU A 3 -6.26 8.12 2.43
N VAL A 4 -6.42 7.00 3.11
CA VAL A 4 -5.41 6.39 3.99
C VAL A 4 -5.04 5.03 3.45
N SER A 5 -3.75 4.68 3.50
CA SER A 5 -3.27 3.32 3.28
C SER A 5 -2.43 2.87 4.48
N TRP A 6 -2.72 1.69 5.03
CA TRP A 6 -2.04 1.17 6.22
C TRP A 6 -1.90 -0.35 6.18
N ASN A 7 -0.68 -0.83 6.16
CA ASN A 7 -0.41 -2.23 6.49
C ASN A 7 -0.56 -2.42 8.01
N VAL A 8 -1.59 -3.13 8.41
CA VAL A 8 -1.98 -3.31 9.83
C VAL A 8 -1.32 -4.52 10.49
N ASN A 9 -0.57 -5.32 9.72
CA ASN A 9 0.11 -6.53 10.21
C ASN A 9 -0.79 -7.43 11.11
N GLY A 10 -2.02 -7.61 10.66
CA GLY A 10 -3.10 -8.32 11.37
C GLY A 10 -4.12 -7.36 11.99
N LEU A 11 -5.26 -7.20 11.31
CA LEU A 11 -6.29 -6.23 11.69
C LEU A 11 -6.81 -6.45 13.12
N ARG A 12 -7.01 -7.70 13.55
CA ARG A 12 -7.47 -8.00 14.93
C ARG A 12 -6.50 -7.50 15.99
N ALA A 13 -5.20 -7.64 15.75
CA ALA A 13 -4.18 -7.13 16.66
C ALA A 13 -4.13 -5.59 16.66
N CYS A 14 -4.27 -4.98 15.50
CA CYS A 14 -4.27 -3.53 15.34
C CYS A 14 -5.52 -2.87 15.96
N LEU A 15 -6.69 -3.53 15.90
CA LEU A 15 -7.93 -3.10 16.60
C LEU A 15 -7.69 -2.91 18.10
N GLY A 16 -6.97 -3.83 18.75
CA GLY A 16 -6.61 -3.72 20.17
C GLY A 16 -5.52 -2.68 20.47
N LYS A 17 -5.01 -1.96 19.48
CA LYS A 17 -3.91 -0.99 19.59
C LYS A 17 -4.28 0.40 19.06
N GLY A 18 -5.58 0.74 19.05
CA GLY A 18 -6.05 2.09 18.70
C GLY A 18 -6.41 2.30 17.22
N PHE A 19 -6.62 1.24 16.45
CA PHE A 19 -7.03 1.36 15.02
C PHE A 19 -8.30 2.20 14.86
N LEU A 20 -9.35 1.94 15.67
CA LEU A 20 -10.62 2.66 15.56
C LEU A 20 -10.49 4.13 15.99
N ASP A 21 -9.67 4.41 17.01
CA ASP A 21 -9.40 5.77 17.46
C ASP A 21 -8.70 6.58 16.35
N TYR A 22 -7.72 5.96 15.69
CA TYR A 22 -7.06 6.56 14.53
C TYR A 22 -8.05 6.82 13.38
N CYS A 23 -8.90 5.85 13.04
CA CYS A 23 -9.91 6.02 11.98
C CYS A 23 -10.88 7.17 12.29
N ALA A 24 -11.32 7.29 13.54
CA ALA A 24 -12.20 8.36 13.99
C ALA A 24 -11.51 9.74 13.93
N GLN A 25 -10.25 9.81 14.34
CA GLN A 25 -9.46 11.05 14.35
C GLN A 25 -9.10 11.51 12.93
N GLU A 26 -8.60 10.61 12.08
CA GLU A 26 -8.21 10.92 10.70
C GLU A 26 -9.43 11.23 9.82
N ASN A 27 -10.58 10.58 10.13
CA ASN A 27 -11.87 10.77 9.47
C ASN A 27 -11.78 10.72 7.93
N ALA A 28 -10.96 9.82 7.41
CA ALA A 28 -10.70 9.65 5.99
C ALA A 28 -11.97 9.23 5.22
N ASP A 29 -12.05 9.58 3.95
CA ASP A 29 -13.13 9.12 3.06
C ASP A 29 -12.96 7.66 2.66
N VAL A 30 -11.69 7.23 2.51
CA VAL A 30 -11.32 5.84 2.17
C VAL A 30 -10.12 5.40 3.00
N ILE A 31 -10.17 4.16 3.49
CA ILE A 31 -9.08 3.51 4.22
C ILE A 31 -8.76 2.18 3.53
N CYS A 32 -7.56 2.07 3.00
CA CYS A 32 -7.01 0.87 2.37
C CYS A 32 -6.13 0.14 3.37
N LEU A 33 -6.36 -1.16 3.56
CA LEU A 33 -5.61 -1.98 4.51
C LEU A 33 -4.86 -3.10 3.80
N GLN A 34 -3.66 -3.39 4.27
CA GLN A 34 -2.85 -4.52 3.84
C GLN A 34 -2.53 -5.40 5.04
N GLU A 35 -2.25 -6.67 4.79
CA GLU A 35 -2.03 -7.70 5.80
C GLU A 35 -3.15 -7.77 6.85
N THR A 36 -4.39 -7.82 6.41
CA THR A 36 -5.53 -7.98 7.33
C THR A 36 -5.47 -9.28 8.10
N LYS A 37 -4.89 -10.34 7.50
CA LYS A 37 -4.65 -11.69 8.11
C LYS A 37 -5.90 -12.32 8.70
N LEU A 38 -7.07 -12.03 8.15
CA LEU A 38 -8.34 -12.58 8.61
C LEU A 38 -9.24 -13.02 7.45
N GLN A 39 -10.20 -13.86 7.75
CA GLN A 39 -11.29 -14.17 6.84
C GLN A 39 -12.43 -13.15 7.07
N PRO A 40 -13.30 -12.89 6.08
CA PRO A 40 -14.32 -11.84 6.17
C PRO A 40 -15.22 -11.95 7.40
N GLU A 41 -15.59 -13.15 7.79
CA GLU A 41 -16.40 -13.45 8.98
C GLU A 41 -15.72 -13.11 10.32
N GLN A 42 -14.40 -12.93 10.31
CA GLN A 42 -13.59 -12.55 11.47
C GLN A 42 -13.45 -11.03 11.63
N ALA A 43 -13.92 -10.25 10.67
CA ALA A 43 -13.90 -8.78 10.71
C ALA A 43 -15.02 -8.23 11.59
N VAL A 44 -14.98 -8.60 12.88
CA VAL A 44 -15.99 -8.20 13.89
C VAL A 44 -15.55 -6.89 14.53
N PHE A 45 -15.93 -5.78 13.90
CA PHE A 45 -15.79 -4.43 14.46
C PHE A 45 -16.80 -3.52 13.76
N GLU A 46 -17.17 -2.44 14.40
CA GLU A 46 -18.04 -1.42 13.84
C GLU A 46 -17.22 -0.20 13.43
N LEU A 47 -17.45 0.28 12.25
CA LEU A 47 -16.95 1.57 11.75
C LEU A 47 -18.11 2.21 10.99
N ASP A 48 -18.88 3.01 11.73
CA ASP A 48 -20.11 3.60 11.22
C ASP A 48 -19.86 4.47 9.98
N GLY A 49 -20.76 4.35 9.01
CA GLY A 49 -20.71 5.12 7.78
C GLY A 49 -19.72 4.59 6.73
N TYR A 50 -19.10 3.42 6.95
CA TYR A 50 -18.21 2.84 5.96
C TYR A 50 -18.77 1.55 5.36
N HIS A 51 -18.78 1.47 4.03
CA HIS A 51 -18.86 0.23 3.27
C HIS A 51 -17.52 -0.51 3.38
N ARG A 52 -17.54 -1.85 3.47
CA ARG A 52 -16.35 -2.66 3.74
C ARG A 52 -16.19 -3.75 2.70
N TYR A 53 -15.04 -3.80 2.05
CA TYR A 53 -14.67 -4.79 1.02
C TYR A 53 -13.40 -5.48 1.45
N PHE A 54 -13.45 -6.80 1.65
CA PHE A 54 -12.33 -7.63 2.08
C PHE A 54 -11.97 -8.62 1.00
N TYR A 55 -10.68 -8.82 0.78
CA TYR A 55 -10.14 -9.89 -0.06
C TYR A 55 -9.11 -10.66 0.76
N SER A 56 -9.47 -11.85 1.19
CA SER A 56 -8.65 -12.71 2.05
C SER A 56 -7.87 -13.70 1.22
N ALA A 57 -6.69 -14.08 1.70
CA ALA A 57 -5.97 -15.21 1.14
C ALA A 57 -6.70 -16.53 1.42
N GLU A 58 -6.55 -17.53 0.56
CA GLU A 58 -7.00 -18.90 0.82
C GLU A 58 -6.33 -19.47 2.07
N LYS A 59 -5.04 -19.17 2.25
CA LYS A 59 -4.30 -19.51 3.46
C LYS A 59 -4.72 -18.61 4.62
N LYS A 60 -5.37 -19.22 5.64
CA LYS A 60 -5.82 -18.51 6.85
C LYS A 60 -4.67 -17.84 7.60
N GLY A 61 -4.91 -16.61 8.09
CA GLY A 61 -3.93 -15.86 8.88
C GLY A 61 -2.76 -15.30 8.07
N TYR A 62 -2.89 -15.19 6.75
CA TYR A 62 -1.85 -14.74 5.84
C TYR A 62 -2.38 -13.67 4.90
N SER A 63 -1.54 -12.66 4.55
CA SER A 63 -1.86 -11.63 3.56
C SER A 63 -3.24 -10.96 3.79
N GLY A 64 -3.98 -10.71 2.74
CA GLY A 64 -5.31 -10.11 2.76
C GLY A 64 -5.30 -8.59 2.68
N THR A 65 -6.21 -8.03 1.91
CA THR A 65 -6.41 -6.58 1.74
C THR A 65 -7.86 -6.20 2.06
N ALA A 66 -8.08 -4.92 2.37
CA ALA A 66 -9.43 -4.39 2.53
C ALA A 66 -9.52 -2.93 2.07
N ILE A 67 -10.71 -2.53 1.63
CA ILE A 67 -11.10 -1.14 1.41
C ILE A 67 -12.31 -0.84 2.29
N LEU A 68 -12.19 0.19 3.13
CA LEU A 68 -13.25 0.77 3.91
C LEU A 68 -13.53 2.15 3.33
N THR A 69 -14.76 2.45 2.95
CA THR A 69 -15.08 3.69 2.23
C THR A 69 -16.44 4.26 2.61
N LYS A 70 -16.53 5.59 2.80
CA LYS A 70 -17.79 6.28 3.11
C LYS A 70 -18.73 6.30 1.89
N GLN A 71 -18.18 6.50 0.70
CA GLN A 71 -18.96 6.48 -0.54
C GLN A 71 -18.84 5.10 -1.18
N ALA A 72 -19.99 4.46 -1.45
CA ALA A 72 -20.00 3.20 -2.20
C ALA A 72 -19.37 3.38 -3.58
N PRO A 73 -18.40 2.56 -3.99
CA PRO A 73 -17.84 2.59 -5.33
C PRO A 73 -18.85 2.11 -6.37
N LEU A 74 -18.67 2.48 -7.62
CA LEU A 74 -19.48 2.04 -8.76
C LEU A 74 -19.32 0.54 -9.00
N SER A 75 -18.11 0.02 -8.83
CA SER A 75 -17.80 -1.40 -8.92
C SER A 75 -16.60 -1.76 -8.03
N VAL A 76 -16.48 -3.02 -7.64
CA VAL A 76 -15.33 -3.57 -6.91
C VAL A 76 -14.88 -4.86 -7.61
N ARG A 77 -13.59 -4.97 -7.86
CA ARG A 77 -12.94 -6.15 -8.44
C ARG A 77 -11.85 -6.65 -7.50
N TYR A 78 -11.66 -7.96 -7.46
CA TYR A 78 -10.68 -8.63 -6.61
C TYR A 78 -9.64 -9.32 -7.48
N GLY A 79 -8.35 -9.13 -7.15
CA GLY A 79 -7.23 -9.70 -7.87
C GLY A 79 -6.91 -9.00 -9.19
N LEU A 80 -5.95 -9.58 -9.90
CA LEU A 80 -5.49 -9.14 -11.23
C LEU A 80 -6.31 -9.75 -12.38
N GLY A 81 -7.16 -10.75 -12.07
CA GLY A 81 -7.83 -11.59 -13.04
C GLY A 81 -6.91 -12.68 -13.62
N LEU A 82 -5.86 -13.05 -12.88
CA LEU A 82 -4.88 -14.07 -13.24
C LEU A 82 -4.81 -15.10 -12.10
N ASP A 83 -5.24 -16.34 -12.38
CA ASP A 83 -5.34 -17.39 -11.37
C ASP A 83 -4.06 -17.58 -10.56
N GLU A 84 -2.91 -17.56 -11.23
CA GLU A 84 -1.59 -17.69 -10.62
C GLU A 84 -1.23 -16.62 -9.59
N HIS A 85 -1.95 -15.48 -9.58
CA HIS A 85 -1.70 -14.33 -8.71
C HIS A 85 -2.81 -14.06 -7.70
N ASP A 86 -3.98 -14.67 -7.84
CA ASP A 86 -5.19 -14.23 -7.14
C ASP A 86 -5.57 -15.08 -5.91
N HIS A 87 -4.68 -15.99 -5.43
CA HIS A 87 -4.93 -16.82 -4.25
C HIS A 87 -4.54 -16.21 -2.90
N GLU A 88 -3.82 -15.08 -2.93
CA GLU A 88 -3.25 -14.52 -1.71
C GLU A 88 -3.95 -13.24 -1.21
N GLY A 89 -5.10 -12.85 -1.82
CA GLY A 89 -5.90 -11.71 -1.36
C GLY A 89 -5.14 -10.37 -1.39
N ARG A 90 -4.37 -10.10 -2.46
CA ARG A 90 -3.38 -9.01 -2.50
C ARG A 90 -3.86 -7.72 -3.13
N LEU A 91 -4.96 -7.74 -3.90
CA LEU A 91 -5.36 -6.57 -4.67
C LEU A 91 -6.88 -6.41 -4.71
N ILE A 92 -7.36 -5.22 -4.40
CA ILE A 92 -8.75 -4.79 -4.58
C ILE A 92 -8.75 -3.53 -5.44
N THR A 93 -9.57 -3.51 -6.47
CA THR A 93 -9.83 -2.32 -7.28
C THR A 93 -11.25 -1.83 -7.02
N ALA A 94 -11.39 -0.60 -6.55
CA ALA A 94 -12.67 0.10 -6.41
C ALA A 94 -12.79 1.19 -7.48
N GLU A 95 -13.89 1.22 -8.21
CA GLU A 95 -14.16 2.22 -9.23
C GLU A 95 -14.95 3.38 -8.64
N TYR A 96 -14.43 4.57 -8.75
CA TYR A 96 -15.15 5.82 -8.46
C TYR A 96 -15.48 6.57 -9.77
N PRO A 97 -16.34 7.58 -9.72
CA PRO A 97 -16.70 8.33 -10.94
C PRO A 97 -15.49 8.90 -11.69
N GLU A 98 -14.48 9.40 -10.96
CA GLU A 98 -13.36 10.13 -11.54
C GLU A 98 -12.05 9.34 -11.61
N PHE A 99 -11.91 8.21 -10.89
CA PHE A 99 -10.68 7.41 -10.83
C PHE A 99 -10.94 5.96 -10.42
N TYR A 100 -9.97 5.09 -10.70
CA TYR A 100 -9.85 3.77 -10.06
C TYR A 100 -8.95 3.86 -8.83
N LEU A 101 -9.39 3.30 -7.71
CA LEU A 101 -8.55 3.08 -6.53
C LEU A 101 -8.09 1.63 -6.48
N VAL A 102 -6.79 1.41 -6.46
CA VAL A 102 -6.19 0.08 -6.36
C VAL A 102 -5.45 -0.03 -5.02
N CYS A 103 -6.00 -0.82 -4.10
CA CYS A 103 -5.37 -1.19 -2.83
C CYS A 103 -4.57 -2.47 -3.01
N CYS A 104 -3.29 -2.44 -2.68
CA CYS A 104 -2.39 -3.55 -2.95
C CYS A 104 -1.49 -3.90 -1.78
N TYR A 105 -1.21 -5.20 -1.63
CA TYR A 105 -0.13 -5.76 -0.82
C TYR A 105 0.80 -6.57 -1.73
N THR A 106 1.88 -5.96 -2.16
CA THR A 106 2.84 -6.58 -3.08
C THR A 106 3.55 -7.78 -2.44
N PRO A 107 3.75 -8.90 -3.14
CA PRO A 107 4.49 -10.04 -2.61
C PRO A 107 5.90 -9.65 -2.14
N ASN A 108 6.30 -10.06 -0.95
CA ASN A 108 7.68 -9.91 -0.46
C ASN A 108 8.57 -10.97 -1.12
N SER A 109 9.79 -10.58 -1.51
CA SER A 109 10.77 -11.50 -2.13
C SER A 109 11.39 -12.49 -1.16
N GLN A 110 11.16 -12.35 0.14
CA GLN A 110 11.63 -13.17 1.25
C GLN A 110 13.16 -13.17 1.44
N ASP A 111 13.61 -13.71 2.59
CA ASP A 111 15.03 -13.83 2.91
C ASP A 111 15.78 -14.61 1.82
N GLY A 112 16.92 -14.07 1.40
CA GLY A 112 17.72 -14.64 0.33
C GLY A 112 17.06 -14.54 -1.04
N LEU A 113 16.08 -13.65 -1.22
CA LEU A 113 15.39 -13.37 -2.47
C LEU A 113 14.73 -14.62 -3.11
N LYS A 114 14.32 -15.58 -2.27
CA LYS A 114 13.77 -16.88 -2.73
C LYS A 114 12.54 -16.74 -3.61
N ARG A 115 11.76 -15.69 -3.41
CA ARG A 115 10.53 -15.43 -4.15
C ARG A 115 10.68 -14.31 -5.20
N LEU A 116 11.90 -13.84 -5.44
CA LEU A 116 12.17 -12.75 -6.39
C LEU A 116 11.68 -13.06 -7.82
N PRO A 117 11.88 -14.26 -8.40
CA PRO A 117 11.36 -14.54 -9.75
C PRO A 117 9.85 -14.35 -9.85
N TYR A 118 9.08 -14.92 -8.90
CA TYR A 118 7.62 -14.73 -8.82
C TYR A 118 7.25 -13.24 -8.66
N ARG A 119 7.99 -12.52 -7.79
CA ARG A 119 7.78 -11.09 -7.58
C ARG A 119 7.93 -10.30 -8.88
N MET A 120 8.90 -10.62 -9.71
CA MET A 120 9.13 -9.93 -10.98
C MET A 120 8.00 -10.16 -11.98
N GLU A 121 7.50 -11.39 -12.09
CA GLU A 121 6.32 -11.73 -12.91
C GLU A 121 5.07 -11.00 -12.42
N TRP A 122 4.86 -10.98 -11.11
CA TRP A 122 3.74 -10.29 -10.48
C TRP A 122 3.76 -8.77 -10.73
N GLU A 123 4.94 -8.13 -10.64
CA GLU A 123 5.12 -6.69 -10.92
C GLU A 123 4.81 -6.35 -12.40
N ASP A 124 5.21 -7.20 -13.33
CA ASP A 124 4.90 -7.00 -14.76
C ASP A 124 3.39 -7.14 -15.03
N ALA A 125 2.75 -8.14 -14.43
CA ALA A 125 1.31 -8.35 -14.51
C ALA A 125 0.54 -7.16 -13.90
N LEU A 126 0.96 -6.67 -12.73
CA LEU A 126 0.38 -5.51 -12.08
C LEU A 126 0.53 -4.25 -12.92
N ARG A 127 1.73 -3.96 -13.43
CA ARG A 127 1.95 -2.79 -14.30
C ARG A 127 1.04 -2.82 -15.52
N ALA A 128 0.93 -3.98 -16.19
CA ALA A 128 0.01 -4.14 -17.32
C ALA A 128 -1.45 -3.93 -16.91
N TYR A 129 -1.84 -4.37 -15.72
CA TYR A 129 -3.18 -4.15 -15.17
C TYR A 129 -3.45 -2.66 -14.92
N LEU A 130 -2.53 -1.95 -14.24
CA LEU A 130 -2.65 -0.51 -13.96
C LEU A 130 -2.72 0.32 -15.25
N LEU A 131 -1.94 -0.02 -16.27
CA LEU A 131 -1.98 0.65 -17.57
C LEU A 131 -3.32 0.47 -18.30
N ARG A 132 -3.93 -0.72 -18.21
CA ARG A 132 -5.28 -0.94 -18.75
C ARG A 132 -6.33 -0.08 -18.04
N LEU A 133 -6.27 0.01 -16.72
CA LEU A 133 -7.17 0.89 -15.97
C LEU A 133 -6.93 2.36 -16.33
N ASP A 134 -5.66 2.78 -16.41
CA ASP A 134 -5.31 4.16 -16.73
C ASP A 134 -5.74 4.57 -18.14
N ALA A 135 -5.82 3.65 -19.08
CA ALA A 135 -6.36 3.93 -20.41
C ALA A 135 -7.85 4.32 -20.40
N GLU A 136 -8.61 3.89 -19.40
CA GLU A 136 -10.02 4.20 -19.25
C GLU A 136 -10.23 5.41 -18.33
N LYS A 137 -9.62 5.41 -17.16
CA LYS A 137 -9.83 6.39 -16.09
C LYS A 137 -8.54 6.53 -15.25
N PRO A 138 -8.20 7.72 -14.73
CA PRO A 138 -7.02 7.88 -13.87
C PRO A 138 -7.00 6.88 -12.71
N VAL A 139 -5.80 6.49 -12.29
CA VAL A 139 -5.61 5.50 -11.22
C VAL A 139 -4.97 6.17 -10.00
N VAL A 140 -5.49 5.83 -8.81
CA VAL A 140 -4.83 5.98 -7.52
C VAL A 140 -4.43 4.58 -7.05
N TYR A 141 -3.15 4.30 -6.99
CA TYR A 141 -2.59 3.02 -6.57
C TYR A 141 -1.89 3.19 -5.22
N CYS A 142 -2.25 2.39 -4.24
CA CYS A 142 -1.69 2.51 -2.89
C CYS A 142 -1.47 1.15 -2.23
N GLY A 143 -0.62 1.16 -1.23
CA GLY A 143 -0.41 0.02 -0.36
C GLY A 143 1.02 -0.16 0.08
N ASP A 144 1.27 -1.31 0.69
CA ASP A 144 2.60 -1.80 0.97
C ASP A 144 3.17 -2.46 -0.31
N LEU A 145 4.10 -1.75 -0.94
CA LEU A 145 4.71 -2.20 -2.19
C LEU A 145 5.98 -3.03 -1.96
N ASN A 146 6.34 -3.26 -0.70
CA ASN A 146 7.50 -4.07 -0.32
C ASN A 146 8.78 -3.70 -1.09
N VAL A 147 8.98 -2.41 -1.37
CA VAL A 147 10.19 -1.87 -1.99
C VAL A 147 10.46 -0.44 -1.53
N ALA A 148 11.68 -0.16 -1.08
CA ALA A 148 12.20 1.19 -0.98
C ALA A 148 12.83 1.55 -2.34
N HIS A 149 12.27 2.56 -3.03
CA HIS A 149 12.66 2.83 -4.43
C HIS A 149 14.08 3.40 -4.52
N GLU A 150 14.35 4.47 -3.80
CA GLU A 150 15.61 5.20 -3.86
C GLU A 150 16.42 5.03 -2.56
N GLU A 151 17.72 5.37 -2.60
CA GLU A 151 18.57 5.31 -1.40
C GLU A 151 18.07 6.24 -0.26
N ILE A 152 17.38 7.31 -0.60
CA ILE A 152 16.76 8.23 0.36
C ILE A 152 15.57 7.59 1.10
N ASP A 153 14.99 6.51 0.56
CA ASP A 153 13.82 5.81 1.09
C ASP A 153 14.15 4.74 2.12
N ILE A 154 15.42 4.56 2.44
CA ILE A 154 15.89 3.52 3.36
C ILE A 154 17.04 4.01 4.25
N LYS A 155 17.01 3.60 5.51
CA LYS A 155 18.19 3.71 6.37
C LYS A 155 19.23 2.66 5.98
N ASN A 156 20.49 3.01 5.86
CA ASN A 156 21.59 2.10 5.51
C ASN A 156 21.46 1.39 4.14
N PRO A 157 21.31 2.12 3.03
CA PRO A 157 21.08 1.54 1.70
C PRO A 157 22.18 0.55 1.28
N LYS A 158 23.47 0.86 1.55
CA LYS A 158 24.58 -0.02 1.17
C LYS A 158 24.53 -1.41 1.80
N ALA A 159 24.07 -1.52 3.05
CA ALA A 159 23.97 -2.79 3.76
C ALA A 159 22.75 -3.63 3.31
N ASN A 160 21.78 -3.03 2.62
CA ASN A 160 20.51 -3.66 2.28
C ASN A 160 20.33 -3.95 0.77
N ARG A 161 21.32 -3.66 -0.07
CA ARG A 161 21.22 -3.72 -1.53
C ARG A 161 20.84 -5.10 -2.10
N GLN A 162 21.03 -6.17 -1.34
CA GLN A 162 20.65 -7.53 -1.73
C GLN A 162 19.57 -8.13 -0.83
N ASN A 163 18.91 -7.30 -0.04
CA ASN A 163 17.82 -7.72 0.81
C ASN A 163 16.46 -7.53 0.10
N ALA A 164 15.51 -8.37 0.42
CA ALA A 164 14.12 -8.22 -0.04
C ALA A 164 13.60 -6.81 0.30
N GLY A 165 13.01 -6.15 -0.70
CA GLY A 165 12.54 -4.77 -0.60
C GLY A 165 13.56 -3.70 -0.98
N PHE A 166 14.83 -4.08 -1.30
CA PHE A 166 15.85 -3.14 -1.80
C PHE A 166 16.81 -3.77 -2.80
N SER A 167 16.46 -4.87 -3.42
CA SER A 167 17.23 -5.45 -4.54
C SER A 167 17.17 -4.54 -5.77
N ASP A 168 18.17 -4.61 -6.63
CA ASP A 168 18.22 -3.80 -7.85
C ASP A 168 17.03 -4.15 -8.79
N GLU A 169 16.59 -5.42 -8.80
CA GLU A 169 15.46 -5.89 -9.58
C GLU A 169 14.13 -5.27 -9.10
N GLU A 170 13.86 -5.29 -7.79
CA GLU A 170 12.65 -4.69 -7.22
C GLU A 170 12.59 -3.18 -7.46
N ARG A 171 13.70 -2.48 -7.27
CA ARG A 171 13.83 -1.04 -7.53
C ARG A 171 13.66 -0.70 -9.01
N THR A 172 14.19 -1.56 -9.90
CA THR A 172 13.99 -1.42 -11.35
C THR A 172 12.52 -1.53 -11.73
N LYS A 173 11.77 -2.50 -11.17
CA LYS A 173 10.33 -2.62 -11.41
C LYS A 173 9.56 -1.38 -10.97
N MET A 174 9.92 -0.78 -9.84
CA MET A 174 9.33 0.48 -9.39
C MET A 174 9.64 1.63 -10.36
N THR A 175 10.88 1.71 -10.85
CA THR A 175 11.29 2.70 -11.87
C THR A 175 10.50 2.51 -13.17
N GLU A 176 10.32 1.26 -13.63
CA GLU A 176 9.53 0.93 -14.83
C GLU A 176 8.06 1.35 -14.65
N LEU A 177 7.47 1.10 -13.48
CA LEU A 177 6.10 1.54 -13.18
C LEU A 177 5.98 3.07 -13.24
N LEU A 178 6.85 3.80 -12.55
CA LEU A 178 6.81 5.26 -12.54
C LEU A 178 7.07 5.84 -13.93
N SER A 179 7.99 5.26 -14.71
CA SER A 179 8.29 5.71 -16.07
C SER A 179 7.16 5.43 -17.06
N SER A 180 6.17 4.61 -16.70
CA SER A 180 5.04 4.26 -17.56
C SER A 180 3.84 5.20 -17.44
N GLY A 181 3.98 6.38 -16.80
CA GLY A 181 2.93 7.39 -16.67
C GLY A 181 2.34 7.52 -15.28
N PHE A 182 3.08 7.08 -14.26
CA PHE A 182 2.69 7.16 -12.85
C PHE A 182 3.67 8.01 -12.03
N ALA A 183 3.20 8.56 -10.92
CA ALA A 183 3.98 9.41 -10.03
C ALA A 183 3.85 8.96 -8.57
N ASP A 184 4.97 8.82 -7.87
CA ASP A 184 5.03 8.72 -6.40
C ASP A 184 4.70 10.09 -5.79
N THR A 185 3.54 10.20 -5.18
CA THR A 185 3.01 11.47 -4.69
C THR A 185 3.86 12.07 -3.58
N PHE A 186 4.34 11.24 -2.65
CA PHE A 186 5.20 11.71 -1.57
C PHE A 186 6.51 12.28 -2.11
N ARG A 187 7.19 11.53 -2.98
CA ARG A 187 8.48 11.95 -3.52
C ARG A 187 8.37 13.16 -4.47
N ARG A 188 7.26 13.30 -5.18
CA ARG A 188 6.98 14.48 -6.02
C ARG A 188 6.78 15.75 -5.19
N LEU A 189 6.12 15.67 -4.02
CA LEU A 189 5.92 16.82 -3.12
C LEU A 189 7.14 17.06 -2.22
N HIS A 190 7.90 16.02 -1.89
CA HIS A 190 9.03 16.07 -0.94
C HIS A 190 10.31 15.46 -1.55
N PRO A 191 10.85 16.03 -2.65
CA PRO A 191 11.92 15.38 -3.43
C PRO A 191 13.20 15.11 -2.64
N ASN A 192 13.51 15.94 -1.64
CA ASN A 192 14.76 15.86 -0.88
C ASN A 192 14.54 15.52 0.61
N LEU A 193 13.32 15.18 1.02
CA LEU A 193 13.03 14.88 2.42
C LEU A 193 13.49 13.45 2.78
N ALA A 194 14.61 13.37 3.50
CA ALA A 194 15.20 12.12 3.97
C ALA A 194 14.73 11.79 5.39
N GLY A 195 14.87 10.50 5.78
CA GLY A 195 14.62 10.07 7.16
C GLY A 195 13.14 9.95 7.52
N VAL A 196 12.25 9.99 6.54
CA VAL A 196 10.82 9.74 6.72
C VAL A 196 10.51 8.37 6.12
N TYR A 197 10.10 7.46 6.99
CA TYR A 197 9.86 6.05 6.66
C TYR A 197 8.44 5.65 7.04
N SER A 198 7.97 4.52 6.47
CA SER A 198 6.65 3.99 6.75
C SER A 198 6.68 2.64 7.47
N TRP A 199 7.83 1.97 7.49
CA TRP A 199 8.02 0.67 8.13
C TRP A 199 9.32 0.61 8.94
N TRP A 200 9.28 -0.12 10.09
CA TRP A 200 10.43 -0.40 10.96
C TRP A 200 10.33 -1.84 11.48
N SER A 201 11.42 -2.59 11.37
CA SER A 201 11.46 -3.91 11.98
C SER A 201 11.18 -3.84 13.49
N TYR A 202 10.48 -4.84 14.03
CA TYR A 202 10.34 -4.99 15.49
C TYR A 202 11.66 -5.31 16.21
N ARG A 203 12.72 -5.63 15.46
CA ARG A 203 14.02 -5.99 16.02
C ARG A 203 14.87 -4.75 16.26
N PHE A 204 15.76 -4.82 17.25
CA PHE A 204 16.83 -3.84 17.49
C PHE A 204 16.34 -2.40 17.74
N HIS A 205 15.15 -2.22 18.30
CA HIS A 205 14.57 -0.88 18.54
C HIS A 205 14.58 -0.01 17.27
N ALA A 206 14.31 -0.61 16.11
CA ALA A 206 14.48 0.04 14.81
C ALA A 206 13.65 1.33 14.68
N ARG A 207 12.41 1.36 15.21
CA ARG A 207 11.56 2.54 15.16
C ARG A 207 12.07 3.67 16.05
N GLU A 208 12.54 3.37 17.26
CA GLU A 208 13.15 4.35 18.18
C GLU A 208 14.41 4.98 17.59
N ASN A 209 15.23 4.18 16.89
CA ASN A 209 16.46 4.62 16.22
C ASN A 209 16.22 5.18 14.81
N ASN A 210 14.96 5.24 14.38
CA ASN A 210 14.55 5.60 13.02
C ASN A 210 15.33 4.83 11.94
N ALA A 211 15.56 3.53 12.16
CA ALA A 211 16.17 2.63 11.18
C ALA A 211 15.07 2.00 10.32
N GLY A 212 14.40 2.82 9.52
CA GLY A 212 13.20 2.49 8.77
C GLY A 212 13.39 2.45 7.27
N TRP A 213 12.31 2.06 6.59
CA TRP A 213 12.15 1.98 5.15
C TRP A 213 10.83 2.64 4.75
N ARG A 214 10.80 3.37 3.64
CA ARG A 214 9.57 3.86 3.02
C ARG A 214 9.16 2.86 1.96
N ILE A 215 8.20 2.01 2.29
CA ILE A 215 7.70 0.93 1.43
C ILE A 215 6.19 0.98 1.21
N ASP A 216 5.50 1.89 1.89
CA ASP A 216 4.09 2.19 1.68
C ASP A 216 3.93 3.46 0.85
N TYR A 217 3.06 3.42 -0.15
CA TYR A 217 2.96 4.47 -1.17
C TYR A 217 1.53 4.86 -1.49
N PHE A 218 1.39 6.10 -1.96
CA PHE A 218 0.36 6.52 -2.89
C PHE A 218 1.03 6.89 -4.22
N ILE A 219 0.68 6.16 -5.26
CA ILE A 219 1.10 6.39 -6.64
C ILE A 219 -0.14 6.77 -7.45
N VAL A 220 -0.04 7.80 -8.27
CA VAL A 220 -1.16 8.26 -9.09
C VAL A 220 -0.77 8.33 -10.56
N SER A 221 -1.75 8.18 -11.46
CA SER A 221 -1.56 8.58 -12.85
C SER A 221 -1.02 10.00 -12.94
N GLU A 222 -0.01 10.28 -13.77
CA GLU A 222 0.58 11.62 -13.85
C GLU A 222 -0.44 12.72 -14.14
N ARG A 223 -1.48 12.42 -14.93
CA ARG A 223 -2.58 13.36 -15.21
C ARG A 223 -3.43 13.70 -13.98
N LEU A 224 -3.37 12.88 -12.91
CA LEU A 224 -4.06 13.15 -11.64
C LEU A 224 -3.19 13.96 -10.66
N LEU A 225 -1.88 14.02 -10.88
CA LEU A 225 -0.93 14.69 -9.99
C LEU A 225 -1.28 16.17 -9.71
N PRO A 226 -1.78 16.99 -10.66
CA PRO A 226 -2.20 18.36 -10.36
C PRO A 226 -3.36 18.48 -9.35
N ARG A 227 -4.08 17.38 -9.11
CA ARG A 227 -5.19 17.30 -8.13
C ARG A 227 -4.73 16.81 -6.75
N VAL A 228 -3.47 16.45 -6.58
CA VAL A 228 -2.88 16.05 -5.29
C VAL A 228 -2.67 17.31 -4.45
N LEU A 229 -3.33 17.38 -3.30
CA LEU A 229 -3.22 18.49 -2.36
C LEU A 229 -2.14 18.25 -1.31
N SER A 230 -2.06 17.02 -0.79
CA SER A 230 -1.02 16.60 0.16
C SER A 230 -0.74 15.10 0.04
N SER A 231 0.48 14.71 0.44
CA SER A 231 0.90 13.31 0.58
C SER A 231 1.79 13.21 1.80
N GLU A 232 1.36 12.46 2.82
CA GLU A 232 1.98 12.46 4.13
C GLU A 232 2.18 11.05 4.67
N ILE A 233 3.12 10.91 5.61
CA ILE A 233 3.41 9.67 6.33
C ILE A 233 3.24 9.95 7.82
N ARG A 234 2.33 9.25 8.48
CA ARG A 234 1.96 9.43 9.89
C ARG A 234 2.92 8.65 10.80
N THR A 235 4.17 9.07 10.88
CA THR A 235 5.22 8.36 11.64
C THR A 235 4.96 8.26 13.14
N ASP A 236 4.09 9.09 13.68
CA ASP A 236 3.64 9.14 15.08
C ASP A 236 2.50 8.17 15.40
N VAL A 237 1.90 7.52 14.39
CA VAL A 237 0.83 6.53 14.58
C VAL A 237 1.43 5.14 14.81
N PHE A 238 1.02 4.52 15.90
CA PHE A 238 1.44 3.17 16.32
C PHE A 238 0.30 2.17 16.14
N GLY A 239 0.56 0.87 16.37
CA GLY A 239 -0.42 -0.22 16.25
C GLY A 239 0.05 -1.33 15.32
N SER A 240 0.94 -1.01 14.40
CA SER A 240 1.63 -1.93 13.47
C SER A 240 3.12 -1.61 13.43
N ASP A 241 3.93 -2.44 12.78
CA ASP A 241 5.30 -2.13 12.37
C ASP A 241 5.36 -1.17 11.17
N HIS A 242 4.23 -0.95 10.50
CA HIS A 242 4.02 0.15 9.56
C HIS A 242 3.25 1.30 10.24
N CYS A 243 3.40 2.51 9.69
CA CYS A 243 2.52 3.63 9.98
C CYS A 243 1.65 3.95 8.75
N PRO A 244 0.52 4.64 8.94
CA PRO A 244 -0.34 5.04 7.82
C PRO A 244 0.34 6.03 6.88
N VAL A 245 0.03 5.93 5.59
CA VAL A 245 0.29 6.97 4.60
C VAL A 245 -1.04 7.60 4.18
N VAL A 246 -1.04 8.90 3.91
CA VAL A 246 -2.25 9.69 3.66
C VAL A 246 -2.10 10.48 2.38
N LEU A 247 -3.14 10.48 1.56
CA LEU A 247 -3.25 11.28 0.34
C LEU A 247 -4.51 12.15 0.39
N GLU A 248 -4.39 13.42 0.06
CA GLU A 248 -5.54 14.28 -0.16
C GLU A 248 -5.62 14.69 -1.64
N LEU A 249 -6.80 14.52 -2.22
CA LEU A 249 -7.11 14.83 -3.61
C LEU A 249 -8.26 15.83 -3.70
N SER A 250 -8.18 16.76 -4.66
CA SER A 250 -9.30 17.61 -5.07
C SER A 250 -10.17 16.89 -6.12
N VAL A 251 -11.00 15.95 -5.67
CA VAL A 251 -11.94 15.18 -6.49
C VAL A 251 -13.33 15.25 -5.89
#